data_73d43337e10d25c3f8dc12de7cf9f743
#
_entry.id   73d43337e10d25c3f8dc12de7cf9f743
#
_cell.length_a   1.000
_cell.length_b   1.000
_cell.length_c   1.000
_cell.angle_alpha   90.00
_cell.angle_beta   90.00
_cell.angle_gamma   90.00
#
_symmetry.space_group_name_H-M   'P 1'
#
loop_
_entity.id
_entity.type
_entity.pdbx_description
1 polymer ?
#
loop_
_entity_poly.entity_id
_entity_poly.type
_entity_poly.pdbx_seq_one_letter_code
_entity_poly.pdbx_strand_id
1 'polypeptide(L)'
;MIFSPKKFNIRYQANFNSPNKNIIKIWLAQPLNSTTQKIESFLISPKPQKYYKDAQGNKILYFEFKDQKDINIKMDIKATLWKNKINLIEEKLSLPSVSTKLFQQYTKNEKFLEQTLTIKKLTYQITNNNQSVLDNIFLITQFLKKNFQYTYPVKKRGVKNLNLNNLKGDCGEVGALFVTMCRVLDIPAVNRTGYIIYYDELNNLYEHGWVDIYLKPYGWIDIDPLANNILKKRDNKYLYYQKNYFLFFSNGFNLKLKPKVPNNFIFKYWNEVGLPMTNTSVQILQPLVFASLKEIKFSDNIKLLSNKKPQLK
;
A
#
# COMPACT_ATOMS: atom_id res chain seq x y z
N MET A 1 -0.73 2.79 -23.68
CA MET A 1 -1.79 1.84 -24.06
C MET A 1 -2.23 1.13 -22.81
N ILE A 2 -3.48 1.29 -22.39
CA ILE A 2 -4.07 0.62 -21.24
C ILE A 2 -4.59 -0.74 -21.74
N PHE A 3 -4.23 -1.82 -21.04
CA PHE A 3 -4.79 -3.14 -21.38
C PHE A 3 -6.28 -3.20 -21.08
N SER A 4 -6.97 -4.11 -21.75
CA SER A 4 -8.38 -4.35 -21.52
C SER A 4 -8.68 -4.49 -20.04
N PRO A 5 -9.66 -3.75 -19.51
CA PRO A 5 -10.04 -3.84 -18.11
C PRO A 5 -10.58 -5.22 -17.81
N LYS A 6 -10.36 -5.69 -16.58
CA LYS A 6 -10.96 -6.90 -16.06
C LYS A 6 -11.82 -6.59 -14.85
N LYS A 7 -13.02 -7.15 -14.82
CA LYS A 7 -13.97 -7.02 -13.71
C LYS A 7 -13.76 -8.15 -12.73
N PHE A 8 -13.73 -7.79 -11.44
CA PHE A 8 -13.55 -8.73 -10.33
C PHE A 8 -14.69 -8.54 -9.33
N ASN A 9 -15.22 -9.66 -8.83
CA ASN A 9 -16.07 -9.71 -7.66
C ASN A 9 -15.25 -10.29 -6.51
N ILE A 10 -15.10 -9.56 -5.44
CA ILE A 10 -14.16 -9.85 -4.37
C ILE A 10 -14.92 -9.83 -3.04
N ARG A 11 -14.65 -10.79 -2.18
CA ARG A 11 -15.12 -10.81 -0.79
C ARG A 11 -13.94 -10.82 0.15
N TYR A 12 -13.93 -9.86 1.05
CA TYR A 12 -13.10 -9.85 2.25
C TYR A 12 -13.99 -10.22 3.45
N GLN A 13 -13.49 -11.05 4.34
CA GLN A 13 -14.18 -11.44 5.57
C GLN A 13 -13.19 -11.51 6.72
N ALA A 14 -13.53 -10.88 7.83
CA ALA A 14 -12.77 -10.91 9.07
C ALA A 14 -13.66 -11.44 10.21
N ASN A 15 -13.15 -12.44 10.93
CA ASN A 15 -13.85 -13.08 12.03
C ASN A 15 -13.07 -12.85 13.33
N PHE A 16 -13.80 -12.50 14.37
CA PHE A 16 -13.24 -12.32 15.70
C PHE A 16 -14.06 -13.15 16.69
N ASN A 17 -13.37 -13.87 17.56
CA ASN A 17 -13.97 -14.50 18.72
C ASN A 17 -13.34 -13.92 19.98
N SER A 18 -14.15 -13.41 20.88
CA SER A 18 -13.75 -12.64 22.04
C SER A 18 -14.43 -13.13 23.30
N PRO A 19 -13.77 -13.14 24.44
CA PRO A 19 -14.45 -13.38 25.71
C PRO A 19 -15.49 -12.28 26.00
N ASN A 20 -16.46 -12.61 26.85
CA ASN A 20 -17.44 -11.64 27.31
C ASN A 20 -16.77 -10.46 28.03
N LYS A 21 -17.47 -9.31 28.09
CA LYS A 21 -17.00 -8.05 28.69
C LYS A 21 -15.77 -7.42 28.01
N ASN A 22 -15.49 -7.77 26.76
CA ASN A 22 -14.43 -7.15 25.98
C ASN A 22 -14.99 -6.02 25.11
N ILE A 23 -14.22 -4.95 24.99
CA ILE A 23 -14.47 -3.87 24.02
C ILE A 23 -13.46 -3.99 22.92
N ILE A 24 -13.92 -4.12 21.70
CA ILE A 24 -13.09 -4.27 20.51
C ILE A 24 -13.29 -3.06 19.59
N LYS A 25 -12.20 -2.44 19.19
CA LYS A 25 -12.18 -1.33 18.25
C LYS A 25 -11.40 -1.74 17.01
N ILE A 26 -12.00 -1.52 15.84
CA ILE A 26 -11.45 -1.97 14.58
C ILE A 26 -11.43 -0.82 13.58
N TRP A 27 -10.29 -0.61 12.94
CA TRP A 27 -10.14 0.29 11.80
C TRP A 27 -9.85 -0.55 10.56
N LEU A 28 -10.61 -0.35 9.50
CA LEU A 28 -10.50 -1.08 8.25
C LEU A 28 -10.48 -0.11 7.08
N ALA A 29 -9.58 -0.32 6.12
CA ALA A 29 -9.56 0.50 4.91
C ALA A 29 -10.69 0.10 3.96
N GLN A 30 -11.32 1.10 3.35
CA GLN A 30 -12.20 0.92 2.20
C GLN A 30 -11.36 1.07 0.91
N PRO A 31 -11.52 0.20 -0.09
CA PRO A 31 -10.80 0.34 -1.33
C PRO A 31 -11.12 1.67 -2.03
N LEU A 32 -10.12 2.25 -2.69
CA LEU A 32 -10.17 3.56 -3.31
C LEU A 32 -10.18 3.45 -4.85
N ASN A 33 -10.62 4.50 -5.54
CA ASN A 33 -10.37 4.63 -6.97
C ASN A 33 -8.94 5.11 -7.23
N SER A 34 -8.36 4.67 -8.34
CA SER A 34 -7.04 5.11 -8.82
C SER A 34 -7.04 5.16 -10.35
N THR A 35 -5.89 5.46 -10.95
CA THR A 35 -5.70 5.40 -12.41
C THR A 35 -5.89 3.99 -12.97
N THR A 36 -5.66 2.97 -12.16
CA THR A 36 -5.74 1.55 -12.55
C THR A 36 -6.86 0.79 -11.86
N GLN A 37 -7.72 1.49 -11.11
CA GLN A 37 -8.81 0.85 -10.35
C GLN A 37 -10.05 1.73 -10.30
N LYS A 38 -11.20 1.13 -10.64
CA LYS A 38 -12.53 1.69 -10.41
C LYS A 38 -13.35 0.75 -9.53
N ILE A 39 -13.82 1.25 -8.39
CA ILE A 39 -14.77 0.54 -7.54
C ILE A 39 -16.17 0.79 -8.06
N GLU A 40 -16.80 -0.26 -8.57
CA GLU A 40 -18.15 -0.21 -9.13
C GLU A 40 -19.21 -0.30 -8.02
N SER A 41 -18.97 -1.15 -7.03
CA SER A 41 -19.81 -1.24 -5.83
C SER A 41 -19.01 -1.71 -4.63
N PHE A 42 -19.44 -1.26 -3.45
CA PHE A 42 -18.87 -1.60 -2.17
C PHE A 42 -19.98 -1.78 -1.15
N LEU A 43 -20.08 -2.97 -0.57
CA LEU A 43 -21.01 -3.32 0.47
C LEU A 43 -20.24 -3.83 1.68
N ILE A 44 -20.64 -3.41 2.87
CA ILE A 44 -20.03 -3.86 4.12
C ILE A 44 -21.09 -4.17 5.19
N SER A 45 -20.88 -5.26 5.90
CA SER A 45 -21.72 -5.70 7.00
C SER A 45 -20.82 -6.18 8.15
N PRO A 46 -21.13 -5.82 9.40
CA PRO A 46 -22.12 -4.83 9.81
C PRO A 46 -21.76 -3.41 9.35
N LYS A 47 -22.71 -2.47 9.46
CA LYS A 47 -22.48 -1.07 9.15
C LYS A 47 -21.45 -0.48 10.13
N PRO A 48 -20.38 0.22 9.66
CA PRO A 48 -19.44 0.90 10.53
C PRO A 48 -20.13 2.00 11.37
N GLN A 49 -19.66 2.21 12.58
CA GLN A 49 -20.13 3.31 13.41
C GLN A 49 -19.66 4.67 12.90
N LYS A 50 -18.47 4.71 12.27
CA LYS A 50 -17.94 5.95 11.69
C LYS A 50 -17.20 5.69 10.38
N TYR A 51 -17.28 6.69 9.50
CA TYR A 51 -16.50 6.79 8.28
C TYR A 51 -15.68 8.07 8.35
N TYR A 52 -14.42 8.01 7.99
CA TYR A 52 -13.63 9.22 7.87
C TYR A 52 -12.60 9.12 6.75
N LYS A 53 -12.14 10.28 6.29
CA LYS A 53 -11.07 10.41 5.30
C LYS A 53 -9.87 11.04 5.99
N ASP A 54 -8.69 10.43 5.83
CA ASP A 54 -7.46 11.00 6.35
C ASP A 54 -6.84 12.03 5.39
N ALA A 55 -5.72 12.65 5.80
CA ALA A 55 -5.01 13.64 4.99
C ALA A 55 -4.40 13.07 3.71
N GLN A 56 -4.22 11.75 3.62
CA GLN A 56 -3.68 11.06 2.45
C GLN A 56 -4.78 10.57 1.50
N GLY A 57 -6.04 10.84 1.83
CA GLY A 57 -7.21 10.46 1.04
C GLY A 57 -7.75 9.07 1.33
N ASN A 58 -7.20 8.35 2.30
CA ASN A 58 -7.70 7.03 2.69
C ASN A 58 -9.10 7.15 3.28
N LYS A 59 -9.98 6.23 2.88
CA LYS A 59 -11.30 6.05 3.49
C LYS A 59 -11.20 4.96 4.53
N ILE A 60 -11.49 5.31 5.77
CA ILE A 60 -11.32 4.42 6.91
C ILE A 60 -12.67 4.20 7.59
N LEU A 61 -12.97 2.94 7.82
CA LEU A 61 -14.18 2.43 8.47
C LEU A 61 -13.83 2.11 9.92
N TYR A 62 -14.62 2.61 10.86
CA TYR A 62 -14.43 2.36 12.27
C TYR A 62 -15.60 1.55 12.83
N PHE A 63 -15.25 0.52 13.58
CA PHE A 63 -16.18 -0.34 14.31
C PHE A 63 -15.83 -0.37 15.79
N GLU A 64 -16.85 -0.44 16.61
CA GLU A 64 -16.75 -0.69 18.04
C GLU A 64 -17.78 -1.74 18.43
N PHE A 65 -17.30 -2.80 19.07
CA PHE A 65 -18.12 -3.89 19.58
C PHE A 65 -17.91 -3.99 21.08
N LYS A 66 -19.01 -4.11 21.83
CA LYS A 66 -19.00 -4.26 23.29
C LYS A 66 -19.71 -5.56 23.62
N ASP A 67 -19.10 -6.39 24.47
CA ASP A 67 -19.68 -7.61 25.00
C ASP A 67 -20.19 -8.60 23.92
N GLN A 68 -19.58 -8.55 22.75
CA GLN A 68 -19.93 -9.41 21.63
C GLN A 68 -18.88 -10.50 21.45
N LYS A 69 -19.33 -11.77 21.59
CA LYS A 69 -18.46 -12.94 21.52
C LYS A 69 -17.96 -13.20 20.10
N ASP A 70 -18.85 -13.22 19.13
CA ASP A 70 -18.56 -13.54 17.75
C ASP A 70 -18.87 -12.33 16.87
N ILE A 71 -17.84 -11.83 16.20
CA ILE A 71 -17.94 -10.67 15.30
C ILE A 71 -17.49 -11.13 13.92
N ASN A 72 -18.34 -10.87 12.92
CA ASN A 72 -18.03 -11.12 11.53
C ASN A 72 -18.17 -9.82 10.75
N ILE A 73 -17.08 -9.37 10.11
CA ILE A 73 -17.09 -8.22 9.19
C ILE A 73 -16.91 -8.76 7.79
N LYS A 74 -17.85 -8.46 6.92
CA LYS A 74 -17.85 -8.89 5.52
C LYS A 74 -17.89 -7.68 4.59
N MET A 75 -16.99 -7.65 3.61
CA MET A 75 -16.89 -6.62 2.60
C MET A 75 -17.01 -7.26 1.22
N ASP A 76 -18.01 -6.87 0.46
CA ASP A 76 -18.19 -7.29 -0.94
C ASP A 76 -17.84 -6.12 -1.87
N ILE A 77 -16.92 -6.36 -2.80
CA ILE A 77 -16.33 -5.36 -3.68
C ILE A 77 -16.54 -5.81 -5.12
N LYS A 78 -17.09 -4.94 -5.96
CA LYS A 78 -17.01 -5.08 -7.42
C LYS A 78 -16.05 -4.03 -7.93
N ALA A 79 -15.01 -4.46 -8.62
CA ALA A 79 -13.97 -3.58 -9.12
C ALA A 79 -13.62 -3.90 -10.57
N THR A 80 -13.35 -2.84 -11.33
CA THR A 80 -12.68 -2.94 -12.62
C THR A 80 -11.24 -2.53 -12.43
N LEU A 81 -10.31 -3.41 -12.80
CA LEU A 81 -8.87 -3.22 -12.67
C LEU A 81 -8.20 -3.19 -14.04
N TRP A 82 -7.18 -2.35 -14.18
CA TRP A 82 -6.38 -2.22 -15.40
C TRP A 82 -4.92 -2.59 -15.10
N LYS A 83 -4.23 -3.04 -16.14
CA LYS A 83 -2.77 -3.17 -16.14
C LYS A 83 -2.19 -2.00 -16.91
N ASN A 84 -1.10 -1.45 -16.42
CA ASN A 84 -0.41 -0.37 -17.10
C ASN A 84 0.63 -0.90 -18.09
N LYS A 85 0.61 -0.34 -19.30
CA LYS A 85 1.73 -0.40 -20.24
C LYS A 85 1.93 0.98 -20.83
N ILE A 86 3.02 1.62 -20.46
CA ILE A 86 3.28 3.03 -20.80
C ILE A 86 4.67 3.14 -21.41
N ASN A 87 4.77 3.81 -22.55
CA ASN A 87 6.06 4.27 -23.07
C ASN A 87 6.37 5.63 -22.43
N LEU A 88 7.33 5.64 -21.54
CA LEU A 88 7.81 6.85 -20.89
C LEU A 88 8.89 7.49 -21.75
N ILE A 89 8.75 8.76 -22.04
CA ILE A 89 9.66 9.54 -22.89
C ILE A 89 10.18 10.69 -22.05
N GLU A 90 11.50 10.74 -21.82
CA GLU A 90 12.13 11.72 -20.92
C GLU A 90 11.85 13.16 -21.36
N GLU A 91 11.96 13.46 -22.66
CA GLU A 91 11.78 14.82 -23.18
C GLU A 91 10.34 15.35 -23.01
N LYS A 92 9.39 14.49 -22.73
CA LYS A 92 7.99 14.83 -22.46
C LYS A 92 7.67 14.94 -20.98
N LEU A 93 8.63 14.58 -20.12
CA LEU A 93 8.40 14.55 -18.67
C LEU A 93 8.60 15.93 -18.05
N SER A 94 7.80 16.19 -17.03
CA SER A 94 8.06 17.24 -16.06
C SER A 94 7.59 16.83 -14.69
N LEU A 95 8.26 17.33 -13.68
CA LEU A 95 7.79 17.23 -12.30
C LEU A 95 6.77 18.35 -12.02
N PRO A 96 5.84 18.16 -11.08
CA PRO A 96 4.95 19.23 -10.66
C PRO A 96 5.75 20.37 -10.02
N SER A 97 5.26 21.61 -10.15
CA SER A 97 5.88 22.76 -9.49
C SER A 97 5.98 22.55 -7.97
N VAL A 98 7.06 23.00 -7.37
CA VAL A 98 7.33 22.92 -5.92
C VAL A 98 6.25 23.61 -5.08
N SER A 99 5.56 24.60 -5.64
CA SER A 99 4.45 25.30 -5.00
C SER A 99 3.15 24.49 -4.92
N THR A 100 3.04 23.37 -5.65
CA THR A 100 1.81 22.59 -5.67
C THR A 100 1.64 21.75 -4.40
N LYS A 101 0.39 21.64 -3.92
CA LYS A 101 0.05 20.77 -2.78
C LYS A 101 0.50 19.32 -3.02
N LEU A 102 0.41 18.83 -4.27
CA LEU A 102 0.85 17.50 -4.65
C LEU A 102 2.35 17.35 -4.40
N PHE A 103 3.18 18.25 -4.94
CA PHE A 103 4.62 18.21 -4.73
C PHE A 103 4.96 18.21 -3.24
N GLN A 104 4.47 19.23 -2.50
CA GLN A 104 4.74 19.40 -1.07
C GLN A 104 4.31 18.18 -0.23
N GLN A 105 3.18 17.56 -0.57
CA GLN A 105 2.69 16.39 0.15
C GLN A 105 3.52 15.13 -0.11
N TYR A 106 3.97 14.91 -1.35
CA TYR A 106 4.56 13.64 -1.77
C TYR A 106 6.08 13.67 -1.97
N THR A 107 6.73 14.81 -1.62
CA THR A 107 8.20 14.91 -1.50
C THR A 107 8.68 15.20 -0.09
N LYS A 108 7.74 15.46 0.85
CA LYS A 108 8.08 15.83 2.23
C LYS A 108 8.82 14.72 2.96
N ASN A 109 9.68 15.14 3.89
CA ASN A 109 10.25 14.28 4.92
C ASN A 109 9.18 13.93 5.96
N GLU A 110 9.01 12.66 6.28
CA GLU A 110 8.02 12.22 7.27
C GLU A 110 8.43 10.92 7.97
N LYS A 111 7.77 10.61 9.10
CA LYS A 111 8.00 9.39 9.88
C LYS A 111 7.86 8.15 8.98
N PHE A 112 8.77 7.21 9.12
CA PHE A 112 8.97 5.99 8.30
C PHE A 112 9.59 6.21 6.92
N LEU A 113 9.67 7.46 6.43
CA LEU A 113 10.24 7.87 5.16
C LEU A 113 11.27 9.00 5.38
N GLU A 114 12.10 8.85 6.42
CA GLU A 114 13.04 9.89 6.83
C GLU A 114 14.19 10.04 5.82
N GLN A 115 14.31 11.23 5.25
CA GLN A 115 15.38 11.60 4.31
C GLN A 115 16.68 11.95 5.08
N THR A 116 17.25 10.94 5.73
CA THR A 116 18.50 11.11 6.48
C THR A 116 19.68 11.45 5.58
N LEU A 117 20.76 12.06 6.13
CA LEU A 117 21.98 12.36 5.38
C LEU A 117 22.56 11.10 4.70
N THR A 118 22.49 9.96 5.39
CA THR A 118 23.00 8.69 4.85
C THR A 118 22.18 8.22 3.65
N ILE A 119 20.85 8.32 3.71
CA ILE A 119 19.96 7.98 2.59
C ILE A 119 20.18 8.95 1.41
N LYS A 120 20.32 10.25 1.70
CA LYS A 120 20.63 11.25 0.65
C LYS A 120 21.94 10.91 -0.08
N LYS A 121 23.02 10.67 0.69
CA LYS A 121 24.32 10.28 0.11
C LYS A 121 24.19 9.02 -0.73
N LEU A 122 23.56 7.97 -0.22
CA LEU A 122 23.33 6.72 -0.97
C LEU A 122 22.54 6.98 -2.26
N THR A 123 21.48 7.78 -2.20
CA THR A 123 20.68 8.10 -3.38
C THR A 123 21.49 8.77 -4.46
N TYR A 124 22.26 9.83 -4.12
CA TYR A 124 23.12 10.52 -5.09
C TYR A 124 24.25 9.64 -5.62
N GLN A 125 24.80 8.73 -4.81
CA GLN A 125 25.78 7.75 -5.29
C GLN A 125 25.17 6.79 -6.32
N ILE A 126 23.97 6.27 -6.07
CA ILE A 126 23.26 5.34 -6.97
C ILE A 126 22.93 6.04 -8.29
N THR A 127 22.46 7.27 -8.23
CA THR A 127 22.03 8.02 -9.41
C THR A 127 23.15 8.77 -10.10
N ASN A 128 24.35 8.76 -9.52
CA ASN A 128 25.54 9.46 -10.03
C ASN A 128 25.25 10.93 -10.40
N ASN A 129 24.43 11.61 -9.59
CA ASN A 129 23.94 12.97 -9.85
C ASN A 129 23.30 13.16 -11.23
N ASN A 130 22.73 12.10 -11.80
CA ASN A 130 22.08 12.14 -13.11
C ASN A 130 20.86 13.09 -13.06
N GLN A 131 20.67 13.89 -14.12
CA GLN A 131 19.56 14.83 -14.25
C GLN A 131 18.29 14.18 -14.85
N SER A 132 18.41 13.03 -15.52
CA SER A 132 17.27 12.31 -16.08
C SER A 132 16.42 11.69 -14.99
N VAL A 133 15.13 12.01 -14.94
CA VAL A 133 14.17 11.48 -13.98
C VAL A 133 13.97 9.97 -14.17
N LEU A 134 13.86 9.52 -15.42
CA LEU A 134 13.66 8.10 -15.72
C LEU A 134 14.89 7.26 -15.44
N ASP A 135 16.09 7.77 -15.75
CA ASP A 135 17.34 7.11 -15.40
C ASP A 135 17.48 6.96 -13.90
N ASN A 136 17.14 7.99 -13.13
CA ASN A 136 17.17 7.94 -11.68
C ASN A 136 16.25 6.85 -11.12
N ILE A 137 14.99 6.81 -11.58
CA ILE A 137 14.02 5.77 -11.19
C ILE A 137 14.52 4.37 -11.56
N PHE A 138 15.09 4.24 -12.76
CA PHE A 138 15.68 2.99 -13.24
C PHE A 138 16.85 2.54 -12.37
N LEU A 139 17.81 3.42 -12.09
CA LEU A 139 18.99 3.12 -11.27
C LEU A 139 18.62 2.73 -9.84
N ILE A 140 17.68 3.45 -9.22
CA ILE A 140 17.15 3.10 -7.89
C ILE A 140 16.50 1.70 -7.92
N THR A 141 15.69 1.42 -8.94
CA THR A 141 15.04 0.11 -9.09
C THR A 141 16.07 -1.01 -9.24
N GLN A 142 17.09 -0.82 -10.09
CA GLN A 142 18.15 -1.81 -10.29
C GLN A 142 18.96 -2.02 -9.00
N PHE A 143 19.30 -0.95 -8.28
CA PHE A 143 19.99 -1.03 -7.01
C PHE A 143 19.21 -1.87 -6.00
N LEU A 144 17.91 -1.61 -5.82
CA LEU A 144 17.08 -2.36 -4.88
C LEU A 144 16.95 -3.82 -5.27
N LYS A 145 16.73 -4.12 -6.53
CA LYS A 145 16.69 -5.51 -7.02
C LYS A 145 17.97 -6.28 -6.75
N LYS A 146 19.11 -5.64 -6.87
CA LYS A 146 20.43 -6.27 -6.68
C LYS A 146 20.76 -6.46 -5.20
N ASN A 147 20.40 -5.49 -4.34
CA ASN A 147 20.96 -5.38 -3.00
C ASN A 147 19.94 -5.63 -1.88
N PHE A 148 18.62 -5.69 -2.18
CA PHE A 148 17.59 -5.88 -1.17
C PHE A 148 17.19 -7.35 -1.06
N GLN A 149 17.32 -7.92 0.12
CA GLN A 149 16.89 -9.27 0.44
C GLN A 149 15.50 -9.26 1.09
N TYR A 150 14.55 -9.97 0.50
CA TYR A 150 13.23 -10.12 1.10
C TYR A 150 13.31 -10.94 2.39
N THR A 151 12.76 -10.41 3.47
CA THR A 151 12.65 -11.09 4.77
C THR A 151 11.34 -10.72 5.45
N TYR A 152 10.69 -11.70 6.06
CA TYR A 152 9.46 -11.53 6.82
C TYR A 152 9.50 -12.49 8.03
N PRO A 153 9.03 -12.08 9.22
CA PRO A 153 8.50 -10.77 9.60
C PRO A 153 9.59 -9.72 9.85
N VAL A 154 9.21 -8.44 9.73
CA VAL A 154 10.11 -7.30 9.98
C VAL A 154 9.96 -6.81 11.42
N LYS A 155 11.06 -6.73 12.18
CA LYS A 155 11.05 -6.32 13.60
C LYS A 155 10.80 -4.82 13.81
N LYS A 156 11.30 -3.96 12.92
CA LYS A 156 11.19 -2.50 13.03
C LYS A 156 10.92 -1.90 11.66
N ARG A 157 9.87 -1.09 11.56
CA ARG A 157 9.46 -0.44 10.32
C ARG A 157 10.14 0.92 10.09
N GLY A 158 10.29 1.29 8.82
CA GLY A 158 10.74 2.59 8.34
C GLY A 158 12.23 2.65 8.00
N VAL A 159 12.55 3.54 7.08
CA VAL A 159 13.86 3.61 6.42
C VAL A 159 15.03 3.87 7.36
N LYS A 160 14.82 4.62 8.45
CA LYS A 160 15.88 4.87 9.44
C LYS A 160 16.32 3.62 10.21
N ASN A 161 15.52 2.56 10.19
CA ASN A 161 15.83 1.29 10.85
C ASN A 161 16.47 0.28 9.90
N LEU A 162 16.62 0.60 8.61
CA LEU A 162 17.30 -0.24 7.64
C LEU A 162 18.82 -0.18 7.84
N ASN A 163 19.46 -1.35 7.79
CA ASN A 163 20.90 -1.43 7.65
C ASN A 163 21.27 -1.28 6.16
N LEU A 164 21.81 -0.12 5.77
CA LEU A 164 22.11 0.19 4.38
C LEU A 164 23.22 -0.69 3.77
N ASN A 165 24.07 -1.30 4.60
CA ASN A 165 25.09 -2.25 4.14
C ASN A 165 24.56 -3.68 3.97
N ASN A 166 23.36 -3.96 4.46
CA ASN A 166 22.69 -5.26 4.36
C ASN A 166 21.18 -5.06 4.36
N LEU A 167 20.66 -4.59 3.23
CA LEU A 167 19.27 -4.23 3.07
C LEU A 167 18.37 -5.46 3.14
N LYS A 168 17.52 -5.50 4.16
CA LYS A 168 16.55 -6.60 4.39
C LYS A 168 15.21 -6.05 4.85
N GLY A 169 14.14 -6.67 4.39
CA GLY A 169 12.77 -6.33 4.78
C GLY A 169 11.73 -6.96 3.87
N ASP A 170 10.50 -6.56 4.03
CA ASP A 170 9.40 -6.98 3.17
C ASP A 170 9.05 -5.91 2.11
N CYS A 171 7.92 -6.08 1.41
CA CYS A 171 7.44 -5.12 0.42
C CYS A 171 7.22 -3.71 0.99
N GLY A 172 6.91 -3.59 2.29
CA GLY A 172 6.77 -2.30 2.96
C GLY A 172 8.09 -1.55 3.08
N GLU A 173 9.18 -2.22 3.50
CA GLU A 173 10.50 -1.60 3.67
C GLU A 173 11.15 -1.24 2.35
N VAL A 174 11.08 -2.13 1.36
CA VAL A 174 11.63 -1.81 0.03
C VAL A 174 10.87 -0.65 -0.61
N GLY A 175 9.55 -0.65 -0.48
CA GLY A 175 8.72 0.46 -0.94
C GLY A 175 9.04 1.77 -0.22
N ALA A 176 9.23 1.72 1.11
CA ALA A 176 9.61 2.89 1.90
C ALA A 176 10.96 3.48 1.46
N LEU A 177 11.96 2.61 1.23
CA LEU A 177 13.28 3.06 0.76
C LEU A 177 13.19 3.65 -0.64
N PHE A 178 12.48 3.00 -1.57
CA PHE A 178 12.26 3.51 -2.92
C PHE A 178 11.58 4.90 -2.91
N VAL A 179 10.48 5.04 -2.16
CA VAL A 179 9.76 6.32 -2.03
C VAL A 179 10.66 7.40 -1.45
N THR A 180 11.46 7.06 -0.42
CA THR A 180 12.37 8.03 0.20
C THR A 180 13.44 8.49 -0.78
N MET A 181 14.04 7.57 -1.55
CA MET A 181 15.04 7.91 -2.58
C MET A 181 14.43 8.78 -3.69
N CYS A 182 13.22 8.46 -4.17
CA CYS A 182 12.50 9.31 -5.12
C CYS A 182 12.29 10.73 -4.56
N ARG A 183 11.83 10.84 -3.30
CA ARG A 183 11.59 12.15 -2.64
C ARG A 183 12.88 12.96 -2.43
N VAL A 184 14.02 12.31 -2.21
CA VAL A 184 15.35 12.96 -2.18
C VAL A 184 15.68 13.64 -3.49
N LEU A 185 15.18 13.12 -4.60
CA LEU A 185 15.33 13.64 -5.96
C LEU A 185 14.14 14.49 -6.42
N ASP A 186 13.32 14.98 -5.49
CA ASP A 186 12.13 15.78 -5.76
C ASP A 186 11.06 15.08 -6.64
N ILE A 187 11.13 13.76 -6.76
CA ILE A 187 10.13 12.96 -7.47
C ILE A 187 9.00 12.62 -6.49
N PRO A 188 7.77 13.14 -6.71
CA PRO A 188 6.64 12.82 -5.83
C PRO A 188 6.34 11.34 -5.86
N ALA A 189 6.35 10.71 -4.68
CA ALA A 189 6.17 9.28 -4.53
C ALA A 189 5.39 8.93 -3.27
N VAL A 190 4.63 7.82 -3.31
CA VAL A 190 3.82 7.34 -2.20
C VAL A 190 3.76 5.82 -2.17
N ASN A 191 3.80 5.24 -0.98
CA ASN A 191 3.51 3.81 -0.81
C ASN A 191 2.03 3.54 -0.98
N ARG A 192 1.74 2.43 -1.64
CA ARG A 192 0.40 1.86 -1.80
C ARG A 192 0.33 0.53 -1.08
N THR A 193 -0.84 0.21 -0.59
CA THR A 193 -1.09 -1.06 0.08
C THR A 193 -2.42 -1.65 -0.38
N GLY A 194 -2.42 -2.94 -0.62
CA GLY A 194 -3.59 -3.64 -1.11
C GLY A 194 -3.31 -5.11 -1.35
N TYR A 195 -3.92 -5.65 -2.38
CA TYR A 195 -3.74 -7.04 -2.79
C TYR A 195 -3.27 -7.11 -4.23
N ILE A 196 -2.35 -8.02 -4.50
CA ILE A 196 -1.95 -8.36 -5.87
C ILE A 196 -2.73 -9.59 -6.33
N ILE A 197 -3.21 -9.53 -7.57
CA ILE A 197 -3.81 -10.65 -8.26
C ILE A 197 -2.84 -11.05 -9.38
N TYR A 198 -2.15 -12.16 -9.20
CA TYR A 198 -1.19 -12.64 -10.20
C TYR A 198 -1.92 -13.04 -11.48
N TYR A 199 -1.34 -12.67 -12.61
CA TYR A 199 -1.92 -12.98 -13.92
C TYR A 199 -2.09 -14.49 -14.14
N ASP A 200 -1.12 -15.25 -13.69
CA ASP A 200 -1.06 -16.69 -13.88
C ASP A 200 -1.88 -17.47 -12.82
N GLU A 201 -2.29 -16.77 -11.73
CA GLU A 201 -3.01 -17.32 -10.58
C GLU A 201 -4.25 -16.47 -10.23
N LEU A 202 -5.10 -16.22 -11.22
CA LEU A 202 -6.22 -15.27 -11.13
C LEU A 202 -7.25 -15.54 -10.02
N ASN A 203 -7.16 -16.64 -9.31
CA ASN A 203 -8.06 -16.96 -8.20
C ASN A 203 -7.50 -16.57 -6.83
N ASN A 204 -6.24 -16.15 -6.76
CA ASN A 204 -5.54 -15.84 -5.52
C ASN A 204 -5.27 -14.35 -5.40
N LEU A 205 -5.54 -13.81 -4.23
CA LEU A 205 -5.17 -12.46 -3.83
C LEU A 205 -4.14 -12.55 -2.71
N TYR A 206 -3.02 -11.85 -2.90
CA TYR A 206 -1.95 -11.80 -1.90
C TYR A 206 -1.77 -10.37 -1.41
N GLU A 207 -1.61 -10.22 -0.11
CA GLU A 207 -1.26 -8.93 0.48
C GLU A 207 0.04 -8.39 -0.11
N HIS A 208 0.02 -7.12 -0.49
CA HIS A 208 1.17 -6.52 -1.15
C HIS A 208 1.26 -5.03 -0.93
N GLY A 209 2.51 -4.55 -0.87
CA GLY A 209 2.84 -3.13 -0.91
C GLY A 209 3.62 -2.82 -2.19
N TRP A 210 3.23 -1.75 -2.86
CA TRP A 210 3.95 -1.20 -4.01
C TRP A 210 4.07 0.32 -3.86
N VAL A 211 4.53 1.02 -4.86
CA VAL A 211 4.65 2.47 -4.84
C VAL A 211 4.05 3.09 -6.08
N ASP A 212 3.56 4.31 -5.94
CA ASP A 212 3.25 5.16 -7.09
C ASP A 212 4.20 6.34 -7.11
N ILE A 213 4.65 6.70 -8.31
CA ILE A 213 5.36 7.95 -8.61
C ILE A 213 4.48 8.84 -9.47
N TYR A 214 4.64 10.16 -9.35
CA TYR A 214 3.87 11.11 -10.16
C TYR A 214 4.77 11.80 -11.19
N LEU A 215 4.47 11.58 -12.47
CA LEU A 215 5.18 12.16 -13.61
C LEU A 215 4.20 12.82 -14.58
N LYS A 216 4.38 14.10 -14.90
CA LYS A 216 3.60 14.74 -15.97
C LYS A 216 4.16 14.32 -17.34
N PRO A 217 3.31 14.11 -18.35
CA PRO A 217 1.85 14.23 -18.37
C PRO A 217 1.12 12.95 -17.93
N TYR A 218 1.84 11.90 -17.52
CA TYR A 218 1.30 10.55 -17.28
C TYR A 218 0.47 10.41 -15.99
N GLY A 219 0.69 11.31 -15.01
CA GLY A 219 0.05 11.23 -13.68
C GLY A 219 0.72 10.20 -12.77
N TRP A 220 -0.06 9.52 -11.95
CA TRP A 220 0.40 8.47 -11.05
C TRP A 220 0.67 7.17 -11.80
N ILE A 221 1.87 6.63 -11.60
CA ILE A 221 2.35 5.37 -12.20
C ILE A 221 2.72 4.42 -11.07
N ASP A 222 2.07 3.26 -11.03
CA ASP A 222 2.35 2.21 -10.05
C ASP A 222 3.66 1.49 -10.39
N ILE A 223 4.55 1.37 -9.41
CA ILE A 223 5.84 0.66 -9.52
C ILE A 223 5.95 -0.34 -8.37
N ASP A 224 6.30 -1.57 -8.70
CA ASP A 224 6.71 -2.56 -7.71
C ASP A 224 8.24 -2.73 -7.76
N PRO A 225 8.98 -2.21 -6.76
CA PRO A 225 10.46 -2.17 -6.82
C PRO A 225 11.13 -3.55 -6.87
N LEU A 226 10.43 -4.62 -6.47
CA LEU A 226 10.95 -5.99 -6.50
C LEU A 226 10.49 -6.81 -7.70
N ALA A 227 9.50 -6.35 -8.45
CA ALA A 227 9.00 -7.10 -9.60
C ALA A 227 9.99 -7.11 -10.78
N ASN A 228 10.05 -8.23 -11.50
CA ASN A 228 11.08 -8.48 -12.51
C ASN A 228 10.92 -7.74 -13.85
N ASN A 229 9.82 -7.01 -14.09
CA ASN A 229 9.48 -6.57 -15.45
C ASN A 229 9.13 -5.08 -15.60
N ILE A 230 9.56 -4.21 -14.70
CA ILE A 230 8.86 -2.95 -14.53
C ILE A 230 9.36 -1.84 -15.43
N LEU A 231 10.65 -1.69 -15.57
CA LEU A 231 11.22 -0.62 -16.36
C LEU A 231 12.35 -1.17 -17.23
N LYS A 232 12.16 -1.14 -18.55
CA LYS A 232 13.18 -1.55 -19.51
C LYS A 232 13.63 -0.33 -20.29
N LYS A 233 14.92 -0.02 -20.24
CA LYS A 233 15.53 1.00 -21.09
C LYS A 233 15.74 0.41 -22.48
N ARG A 234 15.24 1.07 -23.50
CA ARG A 234 15.41 0.70 -24.90
C ARG A 234 15.50 2.00 -25.74
N ASP A 235 16.68 2.29 -26.30
CA ASP A 235 16.90 3.43 -27.19
C ASP A 235 16.36 4.77 -26.66
N ASN A 236 16.78 5.22 -25.47
CA ASN A 236 16.31 6.43 -24.78
C ASN A 236 14.82 6.46 -24.41
N LYS A 237 14.13 5.33 -24.54
CA LYS A 237 12.74 5.16 -24.11
C LYS A 237 12.66 4.16 -22.97
N TYR A 238 11.73 4.39 -22.08
CA TYR A 238 11.44 3.47 -20.98
C TYR A 238 10.08 2.84 -21.19
N LEU A 239 10.07 1.53 -21.35
CA LEU A 239 8.83 0.77 -21.35
C LEU A 239 8.51 0.36 -19.92
N TYR A 240 7.44 0.92 -19.39
CA TYR A 240 6.82 0.47 -18.17
C TYR A 240 5.71 -0.54 -18.48
N TYR A 241 5.74 -1.67 -17.79
CA TYR A 241 4.75 -2.73 -17.96
C TYR A 241 4.43 -3.42 -16.63
N GLN A 242 3.15 -3.35 -16.21
CA GLN A 242 2.63 -4.08 -15.06
C GLN A 242 1.92 -5.36 -15.51
N LYS A 243 2.47 -6.52 -15.12
CA LYS A 243 1.91 -7.83 -15.48
C LYS A 243 0.66 -8.19 -14.67
N ASN A 244 0.62 -7.82 -13.40
CA ASN A 244 -0.42 -8.20 -12.45
C ASN A 244 -1.50 -7.14 -12.29
N TYR A 245 -2.62 -7.49 -11.65
CA TYR A 245 -3.63 -6.53 -11.23
C TYR A 245 -3.39 -6.17 -9.77
N PHE A 246 -3.54 -4.88 -9.44
CA PHE A 246 -3.48 -4.39 -8.07
C PHE A 246 -4.85 -3.96 -7.60
N LEU A 247 -5.28 -4.52 -6.46
CA LEU A 247 -6.47 -4.08 -5.75
C LEU A 247 -6.03 -3.14 -4.61
N PHE A 248 -6.18 -1.86 -4.84
CA PHE A 248 -5.67 -0.80 -4.00
C PHE A 248 -6.62 -0.44 -2.86
N PHE A 249 -6.09 -0.34 -1.64
CA PHE A 249 -6.84 0.00 -0.43
C PHE A 249 -6.36 1.28 0.26
N SER A 250 -5.07 1.48 0.47
CA SER A 250 -4.59 2.63 1.23
C SER A 250 -3.27 3.21 0.75
N ASN A 251 -3.10 4.51 1.02
CA ASN A 251 -1.94 5.33 0.71
C ASN A 251 -1.07 5.57 1.92
N GLY A 252 0.23 5.55 1.70
CA GLY A 252 1.23 6.14 2.57
C GLY A 252 1.43 5.44 3.89
N PHE A 253 2.32 6.05 4.66
CA PHE A 253 2.63 5.63 6.03
C PHE A 253 2.17 6.68 7.05
N ASN A 254 2.35 6.37 8.34
CA ASN A 254 2.05 7.27 9.44
C ASN A 254 0.59 7.74 9.48
N LEU A 255 -0.32 6.81 9.25
CA LEU A 255 -1.75 7.06 9.25
C LEU A 255 -2.26 7.38 10.65
N LYS A 256 -3.04 8.45 10.80
CA LYS A 256 -3.65 8.83 12.08
C LYS A 256 -5.01 8.18 12.22
N LEU A 257 -5.20 7.41 13.29
CA LEU A 257 -6.46 6.74 13.59
C LEU A 257 -7.45 7.68 14.28
N LYS A 258 -8.71 7.62 13.85
CA LYS A 258 -9.84 8.34 14.44
C LYS A 258 -11.04 7.36 14.61
N PRO A 259 -11.73 7.32 15.78
CA PRO A 259 -11.35 8.03 17.02
C PRO A 259 -9.97 7.61 17.54
N LYS A 260 -9.45 8.36 18.52
CA LYS A 260 -8.16 8.03 19.17
C LYS A 260 -8.27 6.69 19.89
N VAL A 261 -7.24 5.87 19.78
CA VAL A 261 -7.15 4.61 20.52
C VAL A 261 -6.97 4.90 22.01
N PRO A 262 -7.79 4.32 22.90
CA PRO A 262 -7.59 4.48 24.35
C PRO A 262 -6.26 3.88 24.81
N ASN A 263 -5.57 4.53 25.74
CA ASN A 263 -4.23 4.13 26.19
C ASN A 263 -4.19 2.74 26.85
N ASN A 264 -5.32 2.29 27.43
CA ASN A 264 -5.46 0.99 28.08
C ASN A 264 -5.83 -0.14 27.13
N PHE A 265 -5.99 0.13 25.85
CA PHE A 265 -6.29 -0.89 24.85
C PHE A 265 -5.03 -1.56 24.34
N ILE A 266 -5.09 -2.87 24.17
CA ILE A 266 -3.99 -3.70 23.67
C ILE A 266 -4.18 -3.88 22.17
N PHE A 267 -3.14 -3.61 21.41
CA PHE A 267 -3.13 -3.90 19.99
C PHE A 267 -3.09 -5.40 19.76
N LYS A 268 -3.98 -5.87 18.92
CA LYS A 268 -4.00 -7.23 18.42
C LYS A 268 -3.78 -7.19 16.91
N TYR A 269 -2.62 -7.66 16.52
CA TYR A 269 -2.28 -7.87 15.12
C TYR A 269 -1.88 -9.33 14.95
N TRP A 270 -2.43 -9.99 13.94
CA TRP A 270 -2.27 -11.43 13.76
C TRP A 270 -0.79 -11.87 13.60
N ASN A 271 0.08 -11.00 13.14
CA ASN A 271 1.49 -11.29 12.91
C ASN A 271 2.45 -10.77 13.99
N GLU A 272 1.95 -10.19 15.06
CA GLU A 272 2.73 -9.67 16.20
C GLU A 272 3.98 -8.83 15.82
N VAL A 273 4.03 -8.33 14.61
CA VAL A 273 5.19 -7.65 14.09
C VAL A 273 5.25 -6.24 14.62
N GLY A 274 5.90 -6.08 15.75
CA GLY A 274 6.68 -4.93 16.22
C GLY A 274 6.16 -3.52 15.97
N LEU A 275 4.85 -3.31 15.88
CA LEU A 275 4.29 -1.98 15.74
C LEU A 275 3.84 -1.49 17.10
N PRO A 276 4.60 -0.60 17.76
CA PRO A 276 4.09 0.09 18.93
C PRO A 276 2.92 0.95 18.48
N MET A 277 1.72 0.46 18.72
CA MET A 277 0.52 1.13 18.24
C MET A 277 0.13 2.19 19.24
N THR A 278 0.44 3.39 18.83
CA THR A 278 -0.18 4.61 19.36
C THR A 278 -1.36 4.99 18.45
N ASN A 279 -1.73 6.26 18.40
CA ASN A 279 -2.79 6.77 17.51
C ASN A 279 -2.42 6.81 16.03
N THR A 280 -1.31 6.21 15.64
CA THR A 280 -0.83 6.16 14.25
C THR A 280 -0.53 4.73 13.85
N SER A 281 -0.78 4.39 12.60
CA SER A 281 -0.40 3.12 11.99
C SER A 281 0.55 3.33 10.83
N VAL A 282 1.38 2.33 10.56
CA VAL A 282 2.24 2.34 9.36
C VAL A 282 1.38 2.31 8.11
N GLN A 283 0.39 1.42 8.07
CA GLN A 283 -0.54 1.24 6.95
C GLN A 283 -1.81 0.58 7.45
N ILE A 284 -2.88 0.64 6.66
CA ILE A 284 -4.11 -0.12 6.90
C ILE A 284 -4.39 -0.95 5.66
N LEU A 285 -4.08 -2.22 5.72
CA LEU A 285 -4.49 -3.22 4.76
C LEU A 285 -5.45 -4.20 5.42
N GLN A 286 -4.97 -4.84 6.47
CA GLN A 286 -5.76 -5.67 7.36
C GLN A 286 -6.44 -4.82 8.44
N PRO A 287 -7.44 -5.39 9.14
CA PRO A 287 -8.04 -4.72 10.27
C PRO A 287 -7.00 -4.38 11.35
N LEU A 288 -6.98 -3.14 11.76
CA LEU A 288 -6.25 -2.75 12.97
C LEU A 288 -7.17 -2.96 14.16
N VAL A 289 -6.84 -3.92 15.00
CA VAL A 289 -7.67 -4.40 16.09
C VAL A 289 -7.09 -4.02 17.44
N PHE A 290 -7.87 -3.32 18.25
CA PHE A 290 -7.52 -2.97 19.61
C PHE A 290 -8.61 -3.48 20.56
N ALA A 291 -8.20 -4.07 21.68
CA ALA A 291 -9.11 -4.66 22.62
C ALA A 291 -8.80 -4.29 24.07
N SER A 292 -9.84 -4.24 24.91
CA SER A 292 -9.69 -4.03 26.36
C SER A 292 -9.16 -5.25 27.09
N LEU A 293 -9.32 -6.46 26.53
CA LEU A 293 -8.79 -7.74 27.06
C LEU A 293 -7.84 -8.40 26.06
N LYS A 294 -6.89 -9.19 26.58
CA LYS A 294 -5.85 -9.84 25.75
C LYS A 294 -6.39 -10.96 24.85
N GLU A 295 -7.44 -11.64 25.26
CA GLU A 295 -7.92 -12.87 24.64
C GLU A 295 -8.86 -12.57 23.47
N ILE A 296 -8.32 -12.45 22.28
CA ILE A 296 -9.08 -12.42 21.03
C ILE A 296 -8.47 -13.42 20.05
N LYS A 297 -9.31 -14.24 19.46
CA LYS A 297 -8.99 -15.03 18.26
C LYS A 297 -9.43 -14.26 17.03
N PHE A 298 -8.56 -14.14 16.06
CA PHE A 298 -8.80 -13.42 14.81
C PHE A 298 -8.40 -14.28 13.62
N SER A 299 -9.20 -14.23 12.58
CA SER A 299 -8.86 -14.76 11.25
C SER A 299 -9.47 -13.88 10.18
N ASP A 300 -8.79 -13.72 9.06
CA ASP A 300 -9.37 -13.08 7.89
C ASP A 300 -9.09 -13.87 6.61
N ASN A 301 -9.82 -13.53 5.56
CA ASN A 301 -9.73 -14.14 4.25
C ASN A 301 -10.21 -13.16 3.19
N ILE A 302 -9.51 -13.12 2.06
CA ILE A 302 -9.96 -12.42 0.86
C ILE A 302 -9.96 -13.39 -0.32
N LYS A 303 -11.02 -13.37 -1.12
CA LYS A 303 -11.16 -14.27 -2.27
C LYS A 303 -11.92 -13.64 -3.43
N LEU A 304 -11.62 -14.11 -4.63
CA LEU A 304 -12.43 -13.86 -5.80
C LEU A 304 -13.71 -14.69 -5.73
N LEU A 305 -14.84 -14.06 -6.01
CA LEU A 305 -16.11 -14.74 -6.19
C LEU A 305 -16.23 -15.16 -7.65
N SER A 306 -16.58 -16.42 -7.90
CA SER A 306 -16.80 -16.91 -9.26
C SER A 306 -17.97 -16.16 -9.91
N ASN A 307 -17.80 -15.75 -11.17
CA ASN A 307 -18.88 -15.18 -12.00
C ASN A 307 -19.85 -16.26 -12.52
N LYS A 308 -19.90 -17.45 -11.94
CA LYS A 308 -20.88 -18.44 -12.35
C LYS A 308 -22.26 -17.88 -12.07
N LYS A 309 -23.05 -17.67 -13.15
CA LYS A 309 -24.49 -17.45 -13.05
C LYS A 309 -25.05 -18.58 -12.16
N PRO A 310 -26.01 -18.30 -11.24
CA PRO A 310 -26.74 -19.37 -10.61
C PRO A 310 -27.29 -20.25 -11.73
N GLN A 311 -26.95 -21.52 -11.73
CA GLN A 311 -27.71 -22.48 -12.52
C GLN A 311 -29.11 -22.44 -11.96
N LEU A 312 -30.04 -21.86 -12.74
CA LEU A 312 -31.46 -21.99 -12.48
C LEU A 312 -31.75 -23.50 -12.52
N LYS A 313 -32.03 -24.05 -11.35
CA LYS A 313 -32.64 -25.38 -11.21
C LYS A 313 -34.11 -25.24 -11.49
#